data_23e2b6cac02d0b7f9327b85bb9f88a89
#
_entry.id   23e2b6cac02d0b7f9327b85bb9f88a89
#
_cell.length_a   1.000
_cell.length_b   1.000
_cell.length_c   1.000
_cell.angle_alpha   90.00
_cell.angle_beta   90.00
_cell.angle_gamma   90.00
#
_symmetry.space_group_name_H-M   'P 1'
#
loop_
_entity.id
_entity.type
_entity.pdbx_description
1 polymer ?
#
loop_
_entity_poly.entity_id
_entity_poly.type
_entity_poly.pdbx_seq_one_letter_code
_entity_poly.pdbx_strand_id
1 'polypeptide(L)'
;MARLTTRRSRIGAALLASAAIACGASACGNGAALSEARTACVKIDHSIKLYKQSLVAPTLAAASALAAHAQSDLLAALGPASRATSSDGSFNALMTSLQESSRVPEQYLVESLQRQCQVVFSSTPYLAS
;
A
#
# COMPACT_ATOMS: atom_id res chain seq x y z
N MET A 1 74.03 13.54 21.53
CA MET A 1 73.45 14.74 20.86
C MET A 1 72.22 14.29 20.10
N ALA A 2 71.05 14.44 20.68
CA ALA A 2 69.78 14.01 20.12
C ALA A 2 69.02 15.24 19.69
N ARG A 3 68.65 15.35 18.41
CA ARG A 3 67.82 16.43 17.89
C ARG A 3 66.37 16.00 17.93
N LEU A 4 65.60 16.64 18.79
CA LEU A 4 64.13 16.56 18.83
C LEU A 4 63.54 17.41 17.67
N THR A 5 62.90 16.73 16.74
CA THR A 5 62.08 17.36 15.69
C THR A 5 60.62 17.37 16.13
N THR A 6 60.16 18.53 16.50
CA THR A 6 58.77 18.82 16.89
C THR A 6 57.89 18.82 15.64
N ARG A 7 57.04 17.80 15.52
CA ARG A 7 56.03 17.69 14.45
C ARG A 7 54.77 18.43 14.88
N ARG A 8 54.55 19.63 14.33
CA ARG A 8 53.34 20.42 14.52
C ARG A 8 52.14 19.69 13.86
N SER A 9 51.26 19.19 14.71
CA SER A 9 49.97 18.67 14.30
C SER A 9 49.07 19.85 13.91
N ARG A 10 48.66 19.94 12.65
CA ARG A 10 47.64 20.88 12.17
C ARG A 10 46.28 20.24 12.45
N ILE A 11 45.60 20.75 13.43
CA ILE A 11 44.19 20.42 13.71
C ILE A 11 43.36 21.08 12.62
N GLY A 12 42.92 20.29 11.65
CA GLY A 12 41.91 20.69 10.67
C GLY A 12 40.53 20.73 11.33
N ALA A 13 39.95 21.90 11.49
CA ALA A 13 38.57 22.07 11.92
C ALA A 13 37.62 21.56 10.83
N ALA A 14 37.03 20.38 11.03
CA ALA A 14 35.95 19.89 10.20
C ALA A 14 34.66 20.60 10.58
N LEU A 15 34.22 21.53 9.76
CA LEU A 15 32.91 22.14 9.81
C LEU A 15 31.84 21.07 9.47
N LEU A 16 31.19 20.52 10.49
CA LEU A 16 30.00 19.72 10.35
C LEU A 16 28.83 20.63 9.96
N ALA A 17 28.56 20.69 8.66
CA ALA A 17 27.30 21.27 8.15
C ALA A 17 26.16 20.34 8.54
N SER A 18 25.47 20.62 9.65
CA SER A 18 24.21 19.96 10.01
C SER A 18 23.13 20.44 9.05
N ALA A 19 22.84 19.67 8.02
CA ALA A 19 21.66 19.82 7.20
C ALA A 19 20.44 19.44 8.05
N ALA A 20 19.76 20.45 8.62
CA ALA A 20 18.46 20.27 9.24
C ALA A 20 17.46 19.95 8.12
N ILE A 21 17.16 18.68 7.95
CA ILE A 21 16.02 18.23 7.15
C ILE A 21 14.78 18.54 7.98
N ALA A 22 14.20 19.72 7.76
CA ALA A 22 12.88 20.05 8.24
C ALA A 22 11.86 19.23 7.43
N CYS A 23 11.63 17.98 7.82
CA CYS A 23 10.45 17.25 7.39
C CYS A 23 9.24 17.93 7.99
N GLY A 24 8.55 18.77 7.21
CA GLY A 24 7.24 19.29 7.53
C GLY A 24 6.26 18.13 7.68
N ALA A 25 6.02 17.70 8.91
CA ALA A 25 5.31 16.46 9.26
C ALA A 25 3.79 16.55 9.15
N SER A 26 3.21 17.56 8.50
CA SER A 26 1.75 17.78 8.54
C SER A 26 1.03 17.76 7.19
N ALA A 27 1.72 17.63 6.06
CA ALA A 27 1.07 17.59 4.73
C ALA A 27 1.17 16.24 3.99
N CYS A 28 1.96 15.28 4.50
CA CYS A 28 2.21 14.02 3.81
C CYS A 28 1.25 12.87 4.18
N GLY A 29 0.50 12.96 5.28
CA GLY A 29 -0.26 11.83 5.82
C GLY A 29 -1.42 11.37 4.92
N ASN A 30 -2.38 12.25 4.68
CA ASN A 30 -3.65 11.84 4.03
C ASN A 30 -3.50 11.58 2.53
N GLY A 31 -2.68 12.36 1.82
CA GLY A 31 -2.44 12.13 0.39
C GLY A 31 -1.72 10.81 0.11
N ALA A 32 -0.75 10.45 0.93
CA ALA A 32 -0.04 9.19 0.83
C ALA A 32 -0.95 8.00 1.13
N ALA A 33 -1.77 8.07 2.18
CA ALA A 33 -2.74 7.03 2.53
C ALA A 33 -3.75 6.81 1.41
N LEU A 34 -4.31 7.87 0.83
CA LEU A 34 -5.24 7.79 -0.28
C LEU A 34 -4.57 7.19 -1.53
N SER A 35 -3.33 7.54 -1.83
CA SER A 35 -2.58 6.95 -2.94
C SER A 35 -2.39 5.45 -2.77
N GLU A 36 -2.07 5.00 -1.56
CA GLU A 36 -1.94 3.58 -1.23
C GLU A 36 -3.28 2.85 -1.31
N ALA A 37 -4.35 3.45 -0.80
CA ALA A 37 -5.70 2.88 -0.93
C ALA A 37 -6.13 2.74 -2.40
N ARG A 38 -5.85 3.73 -3.25
CA ARG A 38 -6.09 3.65 -4.70
C ARG A 38 -5.29 2.55 -5.36
N THR A 39 -4.02 2.38 -4.97
CA THR A 39 -3.17 1.28 -5.45
C THR A 39 -3.76 -0.09 -5.08
N ALA A 40 -4.26 -0.25 -3.86
CA ALA A 40 -4.97 -1.46 -3.45
C ALA A 40 -6.22 -1.67 -4.31
N CYS A 41 -7.03 -0.64 -4.52
CA CYS A 41 -8.28 -0.73 -5.27
C CYS A 41 -8.08 -1.06 -6.76
N VAL A 42 -7.00 -0.61 -7.39
CA VAL A 42 -6.65 -1.04 -8.76
C VAL A 42 -6.45 -2.56 -8.84
N LYS A 43 -5.78 -3.14 -7.85
CA LYS A 43 -5.58 -4.61 -7.77
C LYS A 43 -6.89 -5.35 -7.49
N ILE A 44 -7.72 -4.81 -6.59
CA ILE A 44 -9.04 -5.36 -6.28
C ILE A 44 -9.94 -5.36 -7.52
N ASP A 45 -10.00 -4.27 -8.26
CA ASP A 45 -10.79 -4.19 -9.49
C ASP A 45 -10.32 -5.20 -10.54
N HIS A 46 -9.02 -5.41 -10.66
CA HIS A 46 -8.46 -6.42 -11.55
C HIS A 46 -8.85 -7.83 -11.10
N SER A 47 -8.71 -8.13 -9.80
CA SER A 47 -9.15 -9.39 -9.20
C SER A 47 -10.62 -9.69 -9.51
N ILE A 48 -11.52 -8.74 -9.25
CA ILE A 48 -12.96 -8.88 -9.49
C ILE A 48 -13.25 -9.16 -10.97
N LYS A 49 -12.52 -8.51 -11.89
CA LYS A 49 -12.66 -8.80 -13.34
C LYS A 49 -12.26 -10.22 -13.67
N LEU A 50 -11.12 -10.70 -13.17
CA LEU A 50 -10.65 -12.07 -13.36
C LEU A 50 -11.61 -13.08 -12.75
N TYR A 51 -12.12 -12.80 -11.56
CA TYR A 51 -13.12 -13.64 -10.90
C TYR A 51 -14.39 -13.75 -11.77
N LYS A 52 -14.93 -12.65 -12.27
CA LYS A 52 -16.10 -12.66 -13.16
C LYS A 52 -15.83 -13.42 -14.46
N GLN A 53 -14.63 -13.32 -15.01
CA GLN A 53 -14.22 -14.10 -16.19
C GLN A 53 -14.13 -15.59 -15.86
N SER A 54 -13.71 -15.96 -14.66
CA SER A 54 -13.64 -17.36 -14.25
C SER A 54 -15.02 -18.03 -14.23
N LEU A 55 -16.07 -17.29 -13.91
CA LEU A 55 -17.45 -17.80 -13.86
C LEU A 55 -18.02 -18.18 -15.24
N VAL A 56 -17.47 -17.60 -16.31
CA VAL A 56 -17.93 -17.82 -17.70
C VAL A 56 -16.85 -18.50 -18.57
N ALA A 57 -15.79 -18.97 -17.96
CA ALA A 57 -14.68 -19.61 -18.64
C ALA A 57 -15.14 -20.92 -19.34
N PRO A 58 -14.66 -21.22 -20.55
CA PRO A 58 -15.14 -22.35 -21.34
C PRO A 58 -14.70 -23.72 -20.80
N THR A 59 -13.69 -23.75 -19.95
CA THR A 59 -13.17 -24.99 -19.34
C THR A 59 -12.89 -24.80 -17.86
N LEU A 60 -12.96 -25.90 -17.10
CA LEU A 60 -12.64 -25.88 -15.67
C LEU A 60 -11.18 -25.45 -15.42
N ALA A 61 -10.26 -25.85 -16.28
CA ALA A 61 -8.85 -25.46 -16.17
C ALA A 61 -8.67 -23.93 -16.33
N ALA A 62 -9.34 -23.33 -17.33
CA ALA A 62 -9.32 -21.87 -17.52
C ALA A 62 -9.99 -21.13 -16.36
N ALA A 63 -11.13 -21.63 -15.87
CA ALA A 63 -11.80 -21.07 -14.70
C ALA A 63 -10.89 -21.08 -13.46
N SER A 64 -10.24 -22.21 -13.20
CA SER A 64 -9.32 -22.36 -12.06
C SER A 64 -8.11 -21.44 -12.17
N ALA A 65 -7.52 -21.29 -13.36
CA ALA A 65 -6.40 -20.39 -13.57
C ALA A 65 -6.79 -18.92 -13.31
N LEU A 66 -7.93 -18.47 -13.84
CA LEU A 66 -8.44 -17.12 -13.63
C LEU A 66 -8.75 -16.85 -12.15
N ALA A 67 -9.37 -17.81 -11.46
CA ALA A 67 -9.64 -17.67 -10.02
C ALA A 67 -8.35 -17.60 -9.20
N ALA A 68 -7.32 -18.38 -9.55
CA ALA A 68 -6.02 -18.31 -8.88
C ALA A 68 -5.34 -16.95 -9.09
N HIS A 69 -5.42 -16.38 -10.29
CA HIS A 69 -4.92 -15.03 -10.57
C HIS A 69 -5.71 -13.97 -9.80
N ALA A 70 -7.04 -14.07 -9.75
CA ALA A 70 -7.89 -13.18 -8.94
C ALA A 70 -7.46 -13.18 -7.48
N GLN A 71 -7.29 -14.35 -6.88
CA GLN A 71 -6.82 -14.49 -5.50
C GLN A 71 -5.41 -13.88 -5.30
N SER A 72 -4.51 -14.05 -6.26
CA SER A 72 -3.17 -13.45 -6.21
C SER A 72 -3.23 -11.92 -6.16
N ASP A 73 -4.14 -11.30 -6.92
CA ASP A 73 -4.33 -9.86 -6.92
C ASP A 73 -4.90 -9.34 -5.59
N LEU A 74 -5.83 -10.07 -4.96
CA LEU A 74 -6.32 -9.72 -3.62
C LEU A 74 -5.19 -9.77 -2.58
N LEU A 75 -4.35 -10.79 -2.63
CA LEU A 75 -3.19 -10.89 -1.75
C LEU A 75 -2.19 -9.75 -2.01
N ALA A 76 -1.98 -9.37 -3.27
CA ALA A 76 -1.11 -8.26 -3.64
C ALA A 76 -1.68 -6.88 -3.22
N ALA A 77 -2.99 -6.77 -3.01
CA ALA A 77 -3.64 -5.56 -2.52
C ALA A 77 -3.43 -5.33 -1.01
N LEU A 78 -3.13 -6.38 -0.23
CA LEU A 78 -2.96 -6.29 1.22
C LEU A 78 -1.85 -5.32 1.64
N GLY A 79 -0.71 -5.33 0.95
CA GLY A 79 0.41 -4.45 1.26
C GLY A 79 0.05 -2.96 1.18
N PRO A 80 -0.43 -2.47 0.02
CA PRO A 80 -0.91 -1.09 -0.11
C PRO A 80 -2.04 -0.75 0.88
N ALA A 81 -3.04 -1.63 1.06
CA ALA A 81 -4.13 -1.40 2.01
C ALA A 81 -3.62 -1.26 3.45
N SER A 82 -2.65 -2.07 3.86
CA SER A 82 -2.02 -1.98 5.17
C SER A 82 -1.30 -0.64 5.38
N ARG A 83 -0.58 -0.15 4.37
CA ARG A 83 0.08 1.16 4.44
C ARG A 83 -0.92 2.31 4.50
N ALA A 84 -2.01 2.22 3.73
CA ALA A 84 -3.09 3.20 3.80
C ALA A 84 -3.69 3.26 5.22
N THR A 85 -4.06 2.11 5.77
CA THR A 85 -4.66 1.99 7.11
C THR A 85 -3.72 2.45 8.23
N SER A 86 -2.42 2.17 8.11
CA SER A 86 -1.42 2.62 9.09
C SER A 86 -1.28 4.15 9.13
N SER A 87 -1.57 4.81 8.02
CA SER A 87 -1.49 6.27 7.90
C SER A 87 -2.81 6.96 8.16
N ASP A 88 -3.94 6.29 7.87
CA ASP A 88 -5.30 6.84 8.04
C ASP A 88 -6.30 5.71 8.32
N GLY A 89 -6.91 5.74 9.50
CA GLY A 89 -7.93 4.77 9.94
C GLY A 89 -9.19 4.73 9.09
N SER A 90 -9.44 5.71 8.23
CA SER A 90 -10.57 5.72 7.29
C SER A 90 -10.56 4.53 6.32
N PHE A 91 -9.40 3.89 6.12
CA PHE A 91 -9.27 2.72 5.25
C PHE A 91 -9.33 1.37 5.97
N ASN A 92 -9.67 1.36 7.28
CA ASN A 92 -9.80 0.11 8.06
C ASN A 92 -10.81 -0.87 7.45
N ALA A 93 -11.94 -0.38 6.93
CA ALA A 93 -12.96 -1.22 6.32
C ALA A 93 -12.43 -1.94 5.06
N LEU A 94 -11.65 -1.26 4.23
CA LEU A 94 -10.99 -1.85 3.06
C LEU A 94 -10.01 -2.95 3.49
N MET A 95 -9.17 -2.68 4.49
CA MET A 95 -8.21 -3.64 5.00
C MET A 95 -8.90 -4.87 5.61
N THR A 96 -9.96 -4.67 6.39
CA THR A 96 -10.75 -5.76 6.99
C THR A 96 -11.35 -6.65 5.90
N SER A 97 -11.98 -6.07 4.87
CA SER A 97 -12.55 -6.84 3.76
C SER A 97 -11.49 -7.64 3.00
N LEU A 98 -10.28 -7.10 2.83
CA LEU A 98 -9.17 -7.81 2.21
C LEU A 98 -8.63 -8.95 3.07
N GLN A 99 -8.55 -8.77 4.39
CA GLN A 99 -8.12 -9.83 5.31
C GLN A 99 -9.07 -11.03 5.29
N GLU A 100 -10.36 -10.79 5.12
CA GLU A 100 -11.35 -11.86 4.98
C GLU A 100 -11.17 -12.69 3.71
N SER A 101 -10.48 -12.18 2.67
CA SER A 101 -10.25 -12.92 1.42
C SER A 101 -9.46 -14.23 1.58
N SER A 102 -8.78 -14.42 2.68
CA SER A 102 -8.10 -15.67 3.03
C SER A 102 -9.04 -16.72 3.65
N ARG A 103 -10.23 -16.34 4.07
CA ARG A 103 -11.19 -17.19 4.81
C ARG A 103 -12.53 -17.32 4.11
N VAL A 104 -12.92 -16.32 3.35
CA VAL A 104 -14.24 -16.21 2.72
C VAL A 104 -14.07 -16.26 1.21
N PRO A 105 -14.86 -17.09 0.50
CA PRO A 105 -14.85 -17.11 -0.96
C PRO A 105 -15.09 -15.73 -1.57
N GLU A 106 -14.37 -15.41 -2.64
CA GLU A 106 -14.38 -14.08 -3.27
C GLU A 106 -15.78 -13.59 -3.63
N GLN A 107 -16.67 -14.49 -4.03
CA GLN A 107 -18.07 -14.16 -4.38
C GLN A 107 -18.81 -13.37 -3.28
N TYR A 108 -18.50 -13.60 -2.01
CA TYR A 108 -19.13 -12.88 -0.89
C TYR A 108 -18.45 -11.55 -0.57
N LEU A 109 -17.26 -11.33 -1.11
CA LEU A 109 -16.47 -10.12 -0.85
C LEU A 109 -16.61 -9.08 -1.97
N VAL A 110 -17.00 -9.50 -3.18
CA VAL A 110 -17.05 -8.63 -4.37
C VAL A 110 -17.81 -7.33 -4.10
N GLU A 111 -19.02 -7.43 -3.54
CA GLU A 111 -19.85 -6.24 -3.29
C GLU A 111 -19.24 -5.30 -2.24
N SER A 112 -18.68 -5.86 -1.17
CA SER A 112 -18.01 -5.07 -0.12
C SER A 112 -16.79 -4.36 -0.67
N LEU A 113 -15.91 -5.08 -1.38
CA LEU A 113 -14.69 -4.55 -1.97
C LEU A 113 -15.00 -3.47 -3.02
N GLN A 114 -16.02 -3.69 -3.87
CA GLN A 114 -16.44 -2.69 -4.85
C GLN A 114 -16.94 -1.39 -4.18
N ARG A 115 -17.77 -1.49 -3.14
CA ARG A 115 -18.24 -0.30 -2.40
C ARG A 115 -17.08 0.45 -1.78
N GLN A 116 -16.13 -0.24 -1.12
CA GLN A 116 -14.96 0.41 -0.52
C GLN A 116 -14.12 1.13 -1.57
N CYS A 117 -13.88 0.50 -2.72
CA CYS A 117 -13.11 1.11 -3.79
C CYS A 117 -13.84 2.27 -4.47
N GLN A 118 -15.17 2.23 -4.60
CA GLN A 118 -15.95 3.37 -5.09
C GLN A 118 -15.74 4.60 -4.20
N VAL A 119 -15.73 4.41 -2.88
CA VAL A 119 -15.44 5.50 -1.93
C VAL A 119 -14.03 6.03 -2.11
N VAL A 120 -13.02 5.16 -2.20
CA VAL A 120 -11.61 5.54 -2.39
C VAL A 120 -11.40 6.39 -3.66
N PHE A 121 -12.15 6.11 -4.72
CA PHE A 121 -12.10 6.87 -5.98
C PHE A 121 -13.08 8.06 -6.05
N SER A 122 -13.92 8.25 -5.04
CA SER A 122 -14.85 9.38 -4.99
C SER A 122 -14.15 10.71 -4.73
N SER A 123 -14.88 11.80 -4.88
CA SER A 123 -14.40 13.15 -4.50
C SER A 123 -14.33 13.35 -2.98
N THR A 124 -14.98 12.47 -2.21
CA THR A 124 -15.02 12.52 -0.74
C THR A 124 -14.60 11.18 -0.12
N PRO A 125 -13.34 10.75 -0.32
CA PRO A 125 -12.89 9.40 0.03
C PRO A 125 -12.86 9.10 1.53
N TYR A 126 -13.04 10.12 2.37
CA TYR A 126 -12.96 10.00 3.84
C TYR A 126 -14.32 10.03 4.55
N LEU A 127 -15.44 10.16 3.81
CA LEU A 127 -16.78 10.26 4.43
C LEU A 127 -17.52 8.93 4.59
N ALA A 128 -16.89 7.81 4.30
CA ALA A 128 -17.50 6.49 4.38
C ALA A 128 -17.04 5.72 5.62
N SER A 129 -17.30 6.28 6.76
CA SER A 129 -17.17 5.58 8.04
C SER A 129 -18.56 5.28 8.63
#